data_4ab82116e04977e2d66c10f396983e90
#
_entry.id   4ab82116e04977e2d66c10f396983e90
#
_cell.length_a   1.000
_cell.length_b   1.000
_cell.length_c   1.000
_cell.angle_alpha   90.00
_cell.angle_beta   90.00
_cell.angle_gamma   90.00
#
_symmetry.space_group_name_H-M   'P 1'
#
loop_
_entity.id
_entity.type
_entity.pdbx_description
1 polymer ?
#
loop_
_entity_poly.entity_id
_entity_poly.type
_entity_poly.pdbx_seq_one_letter_code
_entity_poly.pdbx_strand_id
1 'polypeptide(L)'
;MKPYDRCLFLIFKHMIKKDKITDIFFDLDHTLWDFETNSAATFENILPPYKFPFSAQVFMTAYAPINHAYWKLYRENTITTEELRFVRLQKTFESVGYPQGDEVIHRISDAYIDQLSTHTHLFPGTLSLLEKLKKQYRLHIITNGFEQVQQKKMENSGIAGFFDVVLTAEKAGIKKPDSAIFKQALSLAASTPQKALMIGDSYEADIAGALTLGMQAIHFNSHEEPLHEHCLVVNSLGVIEEYL
;
A
#
# COMPACT_ATOMS: atom_id res chain seq x y z
N MET A 1 4.95 -11.90 24.77
CA MET A 1 6.05 -11.20 24.08
C MET A 1 7.34 -11.99 24.30
N LYS A 2 7.95 -12.52 23.25
CA LYS A 2 9.21 -13.29 23.34
C LYS A 2 10.38 -12.35 23.70
N PRO A 3 11.42 -12.80 24.39
CA PRO A 3 12.56 -11.93 24.79
C PRO A 3 13.22 -11.19 23.62
N TYR A 4 13.19 -11.75 22.43
CA TYR A 4 13.71 -11.16 21.19
C TYR A 4 12.94 -9.89 20.78
N ASP A 5 11.60 -9.86 20.92
CA ASP A 5 10.77 -8.70 20.58
C ASP A 5 11.10 -7.48 21.44
N ARG A 6 11.48 -7.73 22.70
CA ARG A 6 11.80 -6.68 23.66
C ARG A 6 13.17 -6.02 23.41
N CYS A 7 14.11 -6.77 22.87
CA CYS A 7 15.47 -6.26 22.59
C CYS A 7 15.48 -5.44 21.29
N LEU A 8 14.81 -5.90 20.22
CA LEU A 8 14.60 -5.12 19.00
C LEU A 8 13.79 -3.84 19.30
N PHE A 9 12.72 -3.95 20.06
CA PHE A 9 11.88 -2.83 20.48
C PHE A 9 12.70 -1.72 21.17
N LEU A 10 13.67 -2.06 22.03
CA LEU A 10 14.51 -1.10 22.73
C LEU A 10 15.57 -0.45 21.84
N ILE A 11 16.12 -1.18 20.88
CA ILE A 11 17.16 -0.67 19.96
C ILE A 11 16.54 0.38 19.00
N PHE A 12 15.38 0.09 18.40
CA PHE A 12 14.75 0.98 17.44
C PHE A 12 13.99 2.15 18.06
N LYS A 13 13.56 2.06 19.31
CA LYS A 13 12.89 3.18 20.00
C LYS A 13 13.72 4.47 20.01
N HIS A 14 15.04 4.37 19.97
CA HIS A 14 15.95 5.51 19.90
C HIS A 14 16.28 5.99 18.49
N MET A 15 15.82 5.30 17.43
CA MET A 15 16.11 5.66 16.04
C MET A 15 15.15 6.72 15.47
N ILE A 16 13.89 6.74 15.91
CA ILE A 16 12.93 7.77 15.46
C ILE A 16 13.14 9.06 16.25
N LYS A 17 13.57 10.11 15.55
CA LYS A 17 13.76 11.46 16.12
C LYS A 17 12.45 12.23 16.03
N LYS A 18 11.46 11.87 16.83
CA LYS A 18 10.11 12.42 16.80
C LYS A 18 10.06 13.94 16.89
N ASP A 19 10.91 14.55 17.72
CA ASP A 19 10.97 16.01 17.91
C ASP A 19 11.31 16.80 16.64
N LYS A 20 11.81 16.12 15.59
CA LYS A 20 12.11 16.73 14.30
C LYS A 20 11.01 16.53 13.26
N ILE A 21 10.10 15.57 13.47
CA ILE A 21 9.07 15.22 12.50
C ILE A 21 7.94 16.24 12.58
N THR A 22 7.54 16.76 11.43
CA THR A 22 6.35 17.60 11.26
C THR A 22 5.38 17.02 10.25
N ASP A 23 5.87 16.10 9.39
CA ASP A 23 5.14 15.56 8.25
C ASP A 23 5.28 14.04 8.22
N ILE A 24 4.15 13.34 8.09
CA ILE A 24 4.11 11.90 7.96
C ILE A 24 3.49 11.55 6.60
N PHE A 25 4.23 10.80 5.81
CA PHE A 25 3.80 10.28 4.52
C PHE A 25 3.47 8.79 4.68
N PHE A 26 2.29 8.40 4.24
CA PHE A 26 1.86 7.00 4.22
C PHE A 26 1.79 6.47 2.80
N ASP A 27 2.11 5.21 2.62
CA ASP A 27 1.50 4.44 1.54
C ASP A 27 0.04 4.14 1.89
N LEU A 28 -0.77 3.74 0.90
CA LEU A 28 -2.18 3.46 1.11
C LEU A 28 -2.49 1.96 1.14
N ASP A 29 -2.21 1.24 0.05
CA ASP A 29 -2.52 -0.17 -0.11
C ASP A 29 -1.58 -1.03 0.73
N HIS A 30 -2.11 -2.03 1.44
CA HIS A 30 -1.36 -2.87 2.38
C HIS A 30 -0.76 -2.12 3.59
N THR A 31 -0.93 -0.80 3.67
CA THR A 31 -0.48 0.02 4.81
C THR A 31 -1.66 0.51 5.64
N LEU A 32 -2.57 1.27 5.07
CA LEU A 32 -3.78 1.78 5.73
C LEU A 32 -5.03 1.03 5.25
N TRP A 33 -5.09 0.72 3.97
CA TRP A 33 -6.19 0.06 3.30
C TRP A 33 -5.87 -1.43 3.10
N ASP A 34 -6.69 -2.32 3.66
CA ASP A 34 -6.51 -3.78 3.61
C ASP A 34 -6.84 -4.30 2.20
N PHE A 35 -5.82 -4.27 1.34
CA PHE A 35 -5.95 -4.62 -0.06
C PHE A 35 -6.42 -6.07 -0.26
N GLU A 36 -5.88 -7.02 0.51
CA GLU A 36 -6.21 -8.43 0.35
C GLU A 36 -7.68 -8.72 0.69
N THR A 37 -8.16 -8.20 1.83
CA THR A 37 -9.55 -8.34 2.26
C THR A 37 -10.52 -7.71 1.26
N ASN A 38 -10.22 -6.49 0.80
CA ASN A 38 -11.09 -5.79 -0.15
C ASN A 38 -11.06 -6.43 -1.54
N SER A 39 -9.90 -6.93 -2.00
CA SER A 39 -9.80 -7.69 -3.27
C SER A 39 -10.59 -8.99 -3.21
N ALA A 40 -10.50 -9.74 -2.10
CA ALA A 40 -11.26 -10.96 -1.91
C ALA A 40 -12.78 -10.70 -1.99
N ALA A 41 -13.26 -9.67 -1.27
CA ALA A 41 -14.66 -9.27 -1.31
C ALA A 41 -15.10 -8.81 -2.73
N THR A 42 -14.20 -8.16 -3.47
CA THR A 42 -14.47 -7.77 -4.86
C THR A 42 -14.66 -9.01 -5.73
N PHE A 43 -13.76 -9.99 -5.65
CA PHE A 43 -13.90 -11.22 -6.44
C PHE A 43 -15.12 -12.06 -6.03
N GLU A 44 -15.50 -12.06 -4.74
CA GLU A 44 -16.76 -12.68 -4.29
C GLU A 44 -18.00 -12.07 -4.95
N ASN A 45 -17.96 -10.81 -5.32
CA ASN A 45 -19.06 -10.12 -6.00
C ASN A 45 -19.04 -10.32 -7.52
N ILE A 46 -17.85 -10.24 -8.16
CA ILE A 46 -17.77 -10.16 -9.62
C ILE A 46 -17.66 -11.53 -10.32
N LEU A 47 -17.18 -12.60 -9.66
CA LEU A 47 -16.99 -13.91 -10.29
C LEU A 47 -18.28 -14.76 -10.38
N PRO A 48 -19.24 -14.73 -9.43
CA PRO A 48 -20.40 -15.64 -9.45
C PRO A 48 -21.22 -15.62 -10.75
N PRO A 49 -21.44 -14.51 -11.45
CA PRO A 49 -22.18 -14.51 -12.71
C PRO A 49 -21.60 -15.39 -13.80
N TYR A 50 -20.27 -15.67 -13.76
CA TYR A 50 -19.57 -16.49 -14.73
C TYR A 50 -19.69 -18.01 -14.46
N LYS A 51 -20.16 -18.41 -13.26
CA LYS A 51 -20.35 -19.82 -12.86
C LYS A 51 -19.08 -20.67 -13.00
N PHE A 52 -17.92 -20.11 -12.67
CA PHE A 52 -16.66 -20.86 -12.68
C PHE A 52 -16.70 -22.05 -11.71
N PRO A 53 -15.94 -23.14 -11.98
CA PRO A 53 -15.93 -24.35 -11.15
C PRO A 53 -15.10 -24.23 -9.87
N PHE A 54 -14.67 -23.02 -9.52
CA PHE A 54 -13.89 -22.69 -8.32
C PHE A 54 -14.53 -21.51 -7.57
N SER A 55 -14.22 -21.39 -6.28
CA SER A 55 -14.66 -20.28 -5.46
C SER A 55 -13.80 -19.03 -5.63
N ALA A 56 -14.32 -17.85 -5.28
CA ALA A 56 -13.54 -16.61 -5.21
C ALA A 56 -12.33 -16.74 -4.28
N GLN A 57 -12.44 -17.52 -3.18
CA GLN A 57 -11.34 -17.79 -2.27
C GLN A 57 -10.17 -18.53 -2.97
N VAL A 58 -10.48 -19.55 -3.77
CA VAL A 58 -9.46 -20.29 -4.56
C VAL A 58 -8.80 -19.35 -5.56
N PHE A 59 -9.61 -18.50 -6.23
CA PHE A 59 -9.10 -17.50 -7.16
C PHE A 59 -8.19 -16.50 -6.45
N MET A 60 -8.60 -15.96 -5.31
CA MET A 60 -7.83 -14.96 -4.54
C MET A 60 -6.49 -15.54 -4.05
N THR A 61 -6.48 -16.79 -3.59
CA THR A 61 -5.24 -17.48 -3.16
C THR A 61 -4.21 -17.56 -4.29
N ALA A 62 -4.66 -17.79 -5.53
CA ALA A 62 -3.78 -17.78 -6.71
C ALA A 62 -3.44 -16.34 -7.16
N TYR A 63 -4.40 -15.41 -7.05
CA TYR A 63 -4.25 -14.03 -7.49
C TYR A 63 -3.24 -13.24 -6.67
N ALA A 64 -3.26 -13.34 -5.35
CA ALA A 64 -2.46 -12.50 -4.47
C ALA A 64 -0.95 -12.54 -4.80
N PRO A 65 -0.28 -13.70 -4.88
CA PRO A 65 1.15 -13.74 -5.22
C PRO A 65 1.43 -13.30 -6.66
N ILE A 66 0.54 -13.60 -7.62
CA ILE A 66 0.66 -13.16 -9.01
C ILE A 66 0.53 -11.63 -9.08
N ASN A 67 -0.48 -11.07 -8.44
CA ASN A 67 -0.68 -9.63 -8.36
C ASN A 67 0.56 -8.92 -7.79
N HIS A 68 1.11 -9.42 -6.69
CA HIS A 68 2.32 -8.85 -6.09
C HIS A 68 3.50 -8.86 -7.07
N ALA A 69 3.74 -9.97 -7.77
CA ALA A 69 4.81 -10.09 -8.76
C ALA A 69 4.62 -9.11 -9.94
N TYR A 70 3.40 -8.97 -10.46
CA TYR A 70 3.12 -8.05 -11.56
C TYR A 70 3.18 -6.57 -11.14
N TRP A 71 2.80 -6.24 -9.91
CA TRP A 71 3.02 -4.90 -9.38
C TRP A 71 4.52 -4.57 -9.26
N LYS A 72 5.38 -5.56 -8.95
CA LYS A 72 6.84 -5.37 -8.99
C LYS A 72 7.31 -5.02 -10.40
N LEU A 73 6.93 -5.79 -11.42
CA LEU A 73 7.26 -5.51 -12.82
C LEU A 73 6.78 -4.11 -13.26
N TYR A 74 5.59 -3.71 -12.80
CA TYR A 74 5.06 -2.38 -13.10
C TYR A 74 5.88 -1.26 -12.44
N ARG A 75 6.32 -1.45 -11.19
CA ARG A 75 7.23 -0.50 -10.50
C ARG A 75 8.56 -0.37 -11.22
N GLU A 76 9.08 -1.45 -11.75
CA GLU A 76 10.33 -1.52 -12.53
C GLU A 76 10.19 -0.99 -13.97
N ASN A 77 9.01 -0.51 -14.37
CA ASN A 77 8.69 -0.04 -15.72
C ASN A 77 8.89 -1.07 -16.83
N THR A 78 8.81 -2.37 -16.50
CA THR A 78 8.95 -3.49 -17.46
C THR A 78 7.64 -3.85 -18.12
N ILE A 79 6.52 -3.43 -17.54
CA ILE A 79 5.17 -3.61 -18.09
C ILE A 79 4.36 -2.32 -17.98
N THR A 80 3.37 -2.16 -18.87
CA THR A 80 2.42 -1.05 -18.88
C THR A 80 1.30 -1.26 -17.86
N THR A 81 0.51 -0.22 -17.60
CA THR A 81 -0.73 -0.30 -16.80
C THR A 81 -1.72 -1.30 -17.38
N GLU A 82 -1.86 -1.31 -18.71
CA GLU A 82 -2.77 -2.22 -19.42
C GLU A 82 -2.33 -3.68 -19.26
N GLU A 83 -1.04 -3.96 -19.47
CA GLU A 83 -0.47 -5.28 -19.23
C GLU A 83 -0.62 -5.72 -17.77
N LEU A 84 -0.36 -4.84 -16.79
CA LEU A 84 -0.59 -5.14 -15.39
C LEU A 84 -2.03 -5.55 -15.12
N ARG A 85 -3.01 -4.81 -15.63
CA ARG A 85 -4.44 -5.08 -15.41
C ARG A 85 -4.89 -6.40 -16.05
N PHE A 86 -4.39 -6.69 -17.24
CA PHE A 86 -4.78 -7.85 -18.02
C PHE A 86 -4.04 -9.11 -17.57
N VAL A 87 -2.70 -9.08 -17.61
CA VAL A 87 -1.89 -10.31 -17.51
C VAL A 87 -1.97 -10.94 -16.13
N ARG A 88 -2.06 -10.15 -15.04
CA ARG A 88 -2.24 -10.72 -13.70
C ARG A 88 -3.50 -11.57 -13.58
N LEU A 89 -4.61 -11.17 -14.21
CA LEU A 89 -5.84 -11.96 -14.25
C LEU A 89 -5.70 -13.19 -15.15
N GLN A 90 -5.12 -13.01 -16.34
CA GLN A 90 -4.85 -14.12 -17.25
C GLN A 90 -4.04 -15.23 -16.56
N LYS A 91 -2.93 -14.86 -15.91
CA LYS A 91 -2.08 -15.79 -15.16
C LYS A 91 -2.79 -16.43 -13.97
N THR A 92 -3.69 -15.72 -13.33
CA THR A 92 -4.51 -16.29 -12.26
C THR A 92 -5.46 -17.35 -12.80
N PHE A 93 -6.16 -17.08 -13.90
CA PHE A 93 -7.02 -18.08 -14.54
C PHE A 93 -6.25 -19.31 -15.05
N GLU A 94 -5.07 -19.10 -15.60
CA GLU A 94 -4.15 -20.20 -15.98
C GLU A 94 -3.75 -21.04 -14.75
N SER A 95 -3.40 -20.38 -13.65
CA SER A 95 -2.95 -21.02 -12.41
C SER A 95 -4.03 -21.86 -11.73
N VAL A 96 -5.30 -21.45 -11.81
CA VAL A 96 -6.43 -22.25 -11.30
C VAL A 96 -6.90 -23.33 -12.29
N GLY A 97 -6.18 -23.53 -13.40
CA GLY A 97 -6.47 -24.55 -14.41
C GLY A 97 -7.71 -24.24 -15.27
N TYR A 98 -8.12 -22.98 -15.35
CA TYR A 98 -9.32 -22.58 -16.09
C TYR A 98 -9.08 -21.33 -16.96
N PRO A 99 -8.16 -21.40 -17.96
CA PRO A 99 -7.81 -20.26 -18.79
C PRO A 99 -9.04 -19.67 -19.48
N GLN A 100 -9.08 -18.33 -19.59
CA GLN A 100 -10.17 -17.57 -20.18
C GLN A 100 -9.70 -16.85 -21.44
N GLY A 101 -10.65 -16.55 -22.34
CA GLY A 101 -10.40 -15.68 -23.49
C GLY A 101 -10.31 -14.19 -23.05
N ASP A 102 -9.63 -13.41 -23.88
CA ASP A 102 -9.31 -11.99 -23.60
C ASP A 102 -10.54 -11.14 -23.24
N GLU A 103 -11.66 -11.36 -23.94
CA GLU A 103 -12.90 -10.63 -23.67
C GLU A 103 -13.43 -10.81 -22.24
N VAL A 104 -13.34 -12.06 -21.72
CA VAL A 104 -13.76 -12.35 -20.33
C VAL A 104 -12.79 -11.69 -19.34
N ILE A 105 -11.49 -11.75 -19.61
CA ILE A 105 -10.47 -11.15 -18.77
C ILE A 105 -10.64 -9.63 -18.71
N HIS A 106 -10.86 -8.96 -19.84
CA HIS A 106 -11.12 -7.52 -19.88
C HIS A 106 -12.36 -7.15 -19.07
N ARG A 107 -13.48 -7.86 -19.26
CA ARG A 107 -14.71 -7.60 -18.48
C ARG A 107 -14.49 -7.77 -16.97
N ILE A 108 -13.77 -8.80 -16.55
CA ILE A 108 -13.46 -9.01 -15.13
C ILE A 108 -12.50 -7.92 -14.62
N SER A 109 -11.50 -7.52 -15.42
CA SER A 109 -10.58 -6.43 -15.10
C SER A 109 -11.31 -5.11 -14.86
N ASP A 110 -12.23 -4.77 -15.74
CA ASP A 110 -13.01 -3.53 -15.63
C ASP A 110 -13.94 -3.58 -14.42
N ALA A 111 -14.69 -4.67 -14.24
CA ALA A 111 -15.53 -4.87 -13.08
C ALA A 111 -14.73 -4.82 -11.76
N TYR A 112 -13.52 -5.38 -11.75
CA TYR A 112 -12.64 -5.33 -10.58
C TYR A 112 -12.24 -3.89 -10.23
N ILE A 113 -11.80 -3.10 -11.21
CA ILE A 113 -11.42 -1.70 -10.98
C ILE A 113 -12.59 -0.85 -10.52
N ASP A 114 -13.77 -1.08 -11.12
CA ASP A 114 -14.98 -0.33 -10.77
C ASP A 114 -15.49 -0.63 -9.36
N GLN A 115 -15.38 -1.90 -8.92
CA GLN A 115 -15.94 -2.33 -7.64
C GLN A 115 -14.94 -2.34 -6.48
N LEU A 116 -13.63 -2.42 -6.75
CA LEU A 116 -12.62 -2.54 -5.70
C LEU A 116 -12.76 -1.48 -4.59
N SER A 117 -12.95 -0.22 -4.98
CA SER A 117 -13.08 0.90 -4.05
C SER A 117 -14.43 0.97 -3.32
N THR A 118 -15.40 0.10 -3.63
CA THR A 118 -16.67 0.03 -2.89
C THR A 118 -16.53 -0.70 -1.56
N HIS A 119 -15.48 -1.52 -1.41
CA HIS A 119 -15.09 -2.15 -0.16
C HIS A 119 -14.17 -1.22 0.62
N THR A 120 -14.32 -1.19 1.95
CA THR A 120 -13.76 -0.11 2.78
C THR A 120 -12.99 -0.63 3.99
N HIS A 121 -12.53 -1.86 3.95
CA HIS A 121 -11.75 -2.45 5.04
C HIS A 121 -10.40 -1.74 5.17
N LEU A 122 -10.15 -1.21 6.35
CA LEU A 122 -8.87 -0.64 6.75
C LEU A 122 -8.13 -1.63 7.66
N PHE A 123 -6.81 -1.55 7.70
CA PHE A 123 -6.07 -2.29 8.72
C PHE A 123 -6.51 -1.89 10.12
N PRO A 124 -6.55 -2.85 11.08
CA PRO A 124 -6.91 -2.55 12.47
C PRO A 124 -6.07 -1.42 13.06
N GLY A 125 -6.72 -0.44 13.67
CA GLY A 125 -6.05 0.71 14.27
C GLY A 125 -5.84 1.92 13.35
N THR A 126 -6.11 1.82 12.04
CA THR A 126 -5.90 2.92 11.07
C THR A 126 -6.58 4.22 11.50
N LEU A 127 -7.89 4.21 11.75
CA LEU A 127 -8.62 5.44 12.10
C LEU A 127 -8.10 6.05 13.40
N SER A 128 -7.91 5.23 14.45
CA SER A 128 -7.37 5.70 15.73
C SER A 128 -5.99 6.33 15.57
N LEU A 129 -5.10 5.70 14.78
CA LEU A 129 -3.77 6.23 14.48
C LEU A 129 -3.86 7.59 13.76
N LEU A 130 -4.63 7.67 12.68
CA LEU A 130 -4.78 8.91 11.90
C LEU A 130 -5.35 10.06 12.74
N GLU A 131 -6.38 9.79 13.55
CA GLU A 131 -6.99 10.78 14.46
C GLU A 131 -5.99 11.34 15.48
N LYS A 132 -5.09 10.49 15.99
CA LYS A 132 -4.08 10.91 16.96
C LYS A 132 -2.94 11.67 16.29
N LEU A 133 -2.43 11.15 15.19
CA LEU A 133 -1.31 11.77 14.48
C LEU A 133 -1.67 13.13 13.89
N LYS A 134 -2.89 13.30 13.35
CA LYS A 134 -3.35 14.58 12.79
C LYS A 134 -3.35 15.74 13.79
N LYS A 135 -3.35 15.46 15.10
CA LYS A 135 -3.27 16.50 16.14
C LYS A 135 -1.89 17.15 16.26
N GLN A 136 -0.84 16.46 15.80
CA GLN A 136 0.55 16.87 15.99
C GLN A 136 1.33 16.97 14.68
N TYR A 137 0.91 16.25 13.63
CA TYR A 137 1.60 16.12 12.36
C TYR A 137 0.68 16.44 11.18
N ARG A 138 1.26 16.93 10.10
CA ARG A 138 0.58 16.96 8.81
C ARG A 138 0.71 15.57 8.16
N LEU A 139 -0.40 15.05 7.63
CA LEU A 139 -0.44 13.71 7.07
C LEU A 139 -0.58 13.78 5.55
N HIS A 140 0.09 12.89 4.85
CA HIS A 140 0.17 12.86 3.40
C HIS A 140 0.15 11.42 2.88
N ILE A 141 -0.21 11.23 1.60
CA ILE A 141 -0.14 9.96 0.90
C ILE A 141 0.86 10.03 -0.25
N ILE A 142 1.67 8.97 -0.42
CA ILE A 142 2.45 8.69 -1.63
C ILE A 142 2.16 7.26 -2.05
N THR A 143 1.48 7.07 -3.19
CA THR A 143 1.02 5.75 -3.64
C THR A 143 1.34 5.47 -5.10
N ASN A 144 1.62 4.20 -5.43
CA ASN A 144 1.76 3.73 -6.82
C ASN A 144 0.43 3.33 -7.47
N GLY A 145 -0.68 3.34 -6.71
CA GLY A 145 -2.00 3.00 -7.21
C GLY A 145 -2.57 4.04 -8.18
N PHE A 146 -3.60 3.65 -8.94
CA PHE A 146 -4.25 4.48 -9.96
C PHE A 146 -5.05 5.61 -9.30
N GLU A 147 -4.89 6.84 -9.78
CA GLU A 147 -5.39 8.05 -9.14
C GLU A 147 -6.87 7.97 -8.76
N GLN A 148 -7.73 7.69 -9.73
CA GLN A 148 -9.19 7.64 -9.49
C GLN A 148 -9.58 6.54 -8.50
N VAL A 149 -8.87 5.39 -8.51
CA VAL A 149 -9.13 4.28 -7.58
C VAL A 149 -8.72 4.67 -6.17
N GLN A 150 -7.53 5.27 -6.01
CA GLN A 150 -7.02 5.68 -4.70
C GLN A 150 -7.89 6.77 -4.07
N GLN A 151 -8.33 7.75 -4.87
CA GLN A 151 -9.25 8.77 -4.38
C GLN A 151 -10.54 8.16 -3.84
N LYS A 152 -11.20 7.28 -4.63
CA LYS A 152 -12.43 6.60 -4.22
C LYS A 152 -12.22 5.71 -2.99
N LYS A 153 -11.10 4.99 -2.89
CA LYS A 153 -10.77 4.20 -1.69
C LYS A 153 -10.75 5.07 -0.44
N MET A 154 -10.04 6.18 -0.47
CA MET A 154 -9.93 7.09 0.67
C MET A 154 -11.27 7.76 1.03
N GLU A 155 -12.04 8.19 0.03
CA GLU A 155 -13.36 8.80 0.23
C GLU A 155 -14.33 7.79 0.85
N ASN A 156 -14.46 6.60 0.27
CA ASN A 156 -15.40 5.58 0.71
C ASN A 156 -15.05 4.99 2.08
N SER A 157 -13.75 4.88 2.40
CA SER A 157 -13.31 4.43 3.74
C SER A 157 -13.24 5.55 4.78
N GLY A 158 -13.62 6.79 4.42
CA GLY A 158 -13.72 7.93 5.35
C GLY A 158 -12.39 8.49 5.80
N ILE A 159 -11.29 8.20 5.11
CA ILE A 159 -9.95 8.66 5.50
C ILE A 159 -9.41 9.83 4.67
N ALA A 160 -10.10 10.22 3.57
CA ALA A 160 -9.62 11.29 2.68
C ALA A 160 -9.33 12.61 3.42
N GLY A 161 -10.15 13.00 4.40
CA GLY A 161 -10.03 14.26 5.14
C GLY A 161 -8.82 14.35 6.08
N PHE A 162 -8.09 13.25 6.28
CA PHE A 162 -6.87 13.28 7.11
C PHE A 162 -5.64 13.82 6.37
N PHE A 163 -5.62 13.78 5.04
CA PHE A 163 -4.40 14.03 4.26
C PHE A 163 -4.41 15.40 3.60
N ASP A 164 -3.31 16.15 3.79
CA ASP A 164 -3.13 17.48 3.19
C ASP A 164 -2.59 17.38 1.76
N VAL A 165 -1.79 16.36 1.45
CA VAL A 165 -1.27 16.06 0.12
C VAL A 165 -1.51 14.58 -0.20
N VAL A 166 -2.04 14.32 -1.38
CA VAL A 166 -2.15 12.97 -1.96
C VAL A 166 -1.45 12.98 -3.31
N LEU A 167 -0.34 12.23 -3.40
CA LEU A 167 0.45 12.11 -4.60
C LEU A 167 0.43 10.66 -5.11
N THR A 168 -0.18 10.46 -6.27
CA THR A 168 -0.15 9.18 -6.97
C THR A 168 1.01 9.13 -7.97
N ALA A 169 1.47 7.94 -8.34
CA ALA A 169 2.47 7.78 -9.39
C ALA A 169 2.01 8.35 -10.74
N GLU A 170 0.71 8.30 -11.04
CA GLU A 170 0.13 8.89 -12.26
C GLU A 170 0.28 10.42 -12.26
N LYS A 171 -0.04 11.10 -11.14
CA LYS A 171 0.18 12.55 -11.00
C LYS A 171 1.64 12.93 -11.07
N ALA A 172 2.49 12.14 -10.44
CA ALA A 172 3.92 12.40 -10.40
C ALA A 172 4.63 12.12 -11.74
N GLY A 173 4.04 11.26 -12.58
CA GLY A 173 4.71 10.70 -13.75
C GLY A 173 5.86 9.74 -13.43
N ILE A 174 6.02 9.36 -12.16
CA ILE A 174 7.13 8.58 -11.61
C ILE A 174 6.61 7.70 -10.49
N LYS A 175 7.13 6.47 -10.37
CA LYS A 175 6.71 5.49 -9.37
C LYS A 175 7.72 5.38 -8.23
N LYS A 176 7.26 5.06 -7.02
CA LYS A 176 8.13 4.55 -5.95
C LYS A 176 8.80 3.26 -6.44
N PRO A 177 10.08 3.01 -6.17
CA PRO A 177 10.99 3.68 -5.23
C PRO A 177 11.79 4.87 -5.80
N ASP A 178 11.51 5.38 -7.00
CA ASP A 178 12.28 6.51 -7.53
C ASP A 178 12.24 7.70 -6.57
N SER A 179 13.39 8.21 -6.20
CA SER A 179 13.53 9.31 -5.25
C SER A 179 12.81 10.59 -5.69
N ALA A 180 12.53 10.76 -6.97
CA ALA A 180 11.87 11.94 -7.51
C ALA A 180 10.41 12.05 -7.05
N ILE A 181 9.67 10.93 -6.86
CA ILE A 181 8.30 11.01 -6.35
C ILE A 181 8.27 11.52 -4.89
N PHE A 182 9.22 11.08 -4.06
CA PHE A 182 9.34 11.57 -2.68
C PHE A 182 9.73 13.06 -2.63
N LYS A 183 10.64 13.50 -3.52
CA LYS A 183 10.99 14.94 -3.65
C LYS A 183 9.78 15.78 -4.05
N GLN A 184 8.96 15.31 -4.99
CA GLN A 184 7.73 16.00 -5.38
C GLN A 184 6.74 16.08 -4.20
N ALA A 185 6.53 14.97 -3.47
CA ALA A 185 5.64 14.92 -2.31
C ALA A 185 6.12 15.89 -1.21
N LEU A 186 7.41 15.91 -0.91
CA LEU A 186 8.02 16.87 0.04
C LEU A 186 7.81 18.32 -0.41
N SER A 187 7.99 18.60 -1.69
CA SER A 187 7.78 19.95 -2.25
C SER A 187 6.31 20.39 -2.11
N LEU A 188 5.36 19.51 -2.45
CA LEU A 188 3.92 19.79 -2.32
C LEU A 188 3.51 20.01 -0.86
N ALA A 189 4.12 19.28 0.08
CA ALA A 189 3.90 19.43 1.51
C ALA A 189 4.66 20.64 2.11
N ALA A 190 5.46 21.36 1.34
CA ALA A 190 6.40 22.37 1.83
C ALA A 190 7.24 21.84 3.01
N SER A 191 7.75 20.61 2.89
CA SER A 191 8.52 19.89 3.89
C SER A 191 9.95 19.59 3.42
N THR A 192 10.77 19.05 4.34
CA THR A 192 12.14 18.62 4.04
C THR A 192 12.33 17.16 4.49
N PRO A 193 13.29 16.42 3.90
CA PRO A 193 13.53 15.03 4.30
C PRO A 193 13.76 14.86 5.81
N GLN A 194 14.45 15.81 6.46
CA GLN A 194 14.80 15.74 7.88
C GLN A 194 13.60 15.93 8.82
N LYS A 195 12.48 16.46 8.28
CA LYS A 195 11.21 16.68 9.01
C LYS A 195 10.14 15.65 8.64
N ALA A 196 10.47 14.72 7.76
CA ALA A 196 9.52 13.79 7.19
C ALA A 196 9.77 12.36 7.65
N LEU A 197 8.69 11.65 7.88
CA LEU A 197 8.64 10.22 8.16
C LEU A 197 7.81 9.53 7.08
N MET A 198 8.33 8.45 6.48
CA MET A 198 7.58 7.55 5.61
C MET A 198 7.11 6.33 6.38
N ILE A 199 5.85 5.94 6.22
CA ILE A 199 5.27 4.71 6.75
C ILE A 199 4.66 3.93 5.59
N GLY A 200 5.12 2.70 5.35
CA GLY A 200 4.66 1.87 4.25
C GLY A 200 4.95 0.39 4.49
N ASP A 201 4.32 -0.47 3.68
CA ASP A 201 4.44 -1.92 3.79
C ASP A 201 5.58 -2.51 2.94
N SER A 202 5.99 -1.81 1.89
CA SER A 202 7.03 -2.30 1.00
C SER A 202 8.40 -1.75 1.37
N TYR A 203 9.31 -2.63 1.83
CA TYR A 203 10.69 -2.20 2.05
C TYR A 203 11.30 -1.57 0.79
N GLU A 204 11.12 -2.19 -0.38
CA GLU A 204 11.69 -1.73 -1.64
C GLU A 204 11.06 -0.42 -2.11
N ALA A 205 9.73 -0.34 -2.16
CA ALA A 205 9.03 0.81 -2.73
C ALA A 205 9.00 2.03 -1.79
N ASP A 206 8.76 1.82 -0.50
CA ASP A 206 8.49 2.91 0.44
C ASP A 206 9.72 3.27 1.24
N ILE A 207 10.33 2.26 1.87
CA ILE A 207 11.33 2.47 2.89
C ILE A 207 12.68 2.85 2.28
N ALA A 208 13.19 2.04 1.33
CA ALA A 208 14.49 2.29 0.72
C ALA A 208 14.51 3.62 -0.03
N GLY A 209 13.44 3.96 -0.77
CA GLY A 209 13.32 5.24 -1.48
C GLY A 209 13.34 6.45 -0.53
N ALA A 210 12.60 6.39 0.56
CA ALA A 210 12.56 7.45 1.58
C ALA A 210 13.90 7.62 2.30
N LEU A 211 14.50 6.52 2.76
CA LEU A 211 15.81 6.55 3.45
C LEU A 211 16.92 7.13 2.58
N THR A 212 16.92 6.86 1.26
CA THR A 212 17.91 7.41 0.32
C THR A 212 17.90 8.94 0.29
N LEU A 213 16.77 9.58 0.59
CA LEU A 213 16.64 11.03 0.70
C LEU A 213 16.94 11.59 2.08
N GLY A 214 17.18 10.74 3.07
CA GLY A 214 17.37 11.13 4.45
C GLY A 214 16.06 11.39 5.23
N MET A 215 14.92 10.91 4.73
CA MET A 215 13.69 10.79 5.52
C MET A 215 13.86 9.71 6.59
N GLN A 216 13.13 9.82 7.68
CA GLN A 216 12.95 8.69 8.59
C GLN A 216 11.91 7.73 8.01
N ALA A 217 11.93 6.47 8.43
CA ALA A 217 10.98 5.47 7.94
C ALA A 217 10.54 4.50 9.05
N ILE A 218 9.29 4.01 8.93
CA ILE A 218 8.73 2.88 9.67
C ILE A 218 8.20 1.89 8.64
N HIS A 219 8.69 0.66 8.69
CA HIS A 219 8.17 -0.43 7.86
C HIS A 219 7.01 -1.12 8.58
N PHE A 220 5.80 -0.97 8.04
CA PHE A 220 4.64 -1.74 8.49
C PHE A 220 4.62 -3.09 7.77
N ASN A 221 5.15 -4.11 8.41
CA ASN A 221 5.35 -5.44 7.82
C ASN A 221 4.04 -6.25 7.79
N SER A 222 3.12 -5.85 6.93
CA SER A 222 1.83 -6.54 6.72
C SER A 222 1.97 -7.85 5.95
N HIS A 223 3.08 -8.05 5.23
CA HIS A 223 3.34 -9.23 4.40
C HIS A 223 4.29 -10.25 5.03
N GLU A 224 4.65 -10.07 6.31
CA GLU A 224 5.61 -10.95 7.00
C GLU A 224 6.96 -11.09 6.26
N GLU A 225 7.41 -10.00 5.62
CA GLU A 225 8.72 -9.95 4.96
C GLU A 225 9.85 -10.24 5.97
N PRO A 226 11.03 -10.71 5.50
CA PRO A 226 12.18 -10.88 6.37
C PRO A 226 12.55 -9.61 7.12
N LEU A 227 12.82 -9.71 8.41
CA LEU A 227 13.21 -8.58 9.24
C LEU A 227 14.54 -7.98 8.76
N HIS A 228 14.66 -6.67 8.84
CA HIS A 228 15.87 -5.90 8.50
C HIS A 228 16.18 -4.86 9.59
N GLU A 229 17.39 -4.30 9.55
CA GLU A 229 17.90 -3.33 10.54
C GLU A 229 18.00 -1.90 9.97
N HIS A 230 17.31 -1.60 8.86
CA HIS A 230 17.41 -0.28 8.20
C HIS A 230 16.50 0.78 8.83
N CYS A 231 15.39 0.37 9.40
CA CYS A 231 14.45 1.23 10.12
C CYS A 231 13.65 0.42 11.15
N LEU A 232 12.78 1.09 11.88
CA LEU A 232 11.79 0.43 12.74
C LEU A 232 10.83 -0.41 11.90
N VAL A 233 10.67 -1.69 12.27
CA VAL A 233 9.69 -2.62 11.68
C VAL A 233 8.60 -2.89 12.70
N VAL A 234 7.33 -2.74 12.29
CA VAL A 234 6.15 -3.00 13.13
C VAL A 234 5.17 -3.90 12.40
N ASN A 235 4.45 -4.75 13.14
CA ASN A 235 3.43 -5.65 12.59
C ASN A 235 2.01 -5.19 12.94
N SER A 236 1.86 -4.04 13.57
CA SER A 236 0.56 -3.45 13.92
C SER A 236 0.67 -1.93 13.88
N LEU A 237 -0.33 -1.27 13.29
CA LEU A 237 -0.40 0.18 13.27
C LEU A 237 -0.57 0.78 14.65
N GLY A 238 -1.24 0.06 15.57
CA GLY A 238 -1.49 0.54 16.93
C GLY A 238 -0.23 0.78 17.78
N VAL A 239 0.91 0.16 17.42
CA VAL A 239 2.17 0.38 18.15
C VAL A 239 2.96 1.58 17.65
N ILE A 240 2.60 2.16 16.50
CA ILE A 240 3.32 3.31 15.91
C ILE A 240 3.29 4.52 16.84
N GLU A 241 2.17 4.72 17.54
CA GLU A 241 2.00 5.82 18.50
C GLU A 241 3.04 5.84 19.62
N GLU A 242 3.57 4.67 20.00
CA GLU A 242 4.58 4.59 21.06
C GLU A 242 5.92 5.21 20.64
N TYR A 243 6.11 5.42 19.33
CA TYR A 243 7.33 5.98 18.74
C TYR A 243 7.18 7.44 18.32
N LEU A 244 5.95 7.96 18.26
CA LEU A 244 5.57 9.29 17.85
C LEU A 244 4.82 10.06 18.94
#